data_85fcde74c667d323e359df60ac8720aa
#
_entry.id   85fcde74c667d323e359df60ac8720aa
#
_cell.length_a   1.000
_cell.length_b   1.000
_cell.length_c   1.000
_cell.angle_alpha   90.00
_cell.angle_beta   90.00
_cell.angle_gamma   90.00
#
_symmetry.space_group_name_H-M   'P 1'
#
loop_
_entity.id
_entity.type
_entity.pdbx_description
1 polymer ?
#
loop_
_entity_poly.entity_id
_entity_poly.type
_entity_poly.pdbx_seq_one_letter_code
_entity_poly.pdbx_strand_id
1 'polypeptide(L)'
;SVGGAMTTGYGEQLGTIAVGKAADLSLIDWKQISYPYLDEEMPLLDAVIQRAKTEGMRIVMCNGEVIYENGRFTRVDRDNALKTLHDELQHALSDDEVERRNLSKALLPHVKKFYTGYFDPSKHEPFYRQSSRV
;
A
#
# COMPACT_ATOMS: atom_id res chain seq x y z
N SER A 1 -1.67 10.02 10.34
CA SER A 1 -1.27 10.04 11.76
C SER A 1 -0.14 11.02 12.01
N VAL A 2 0.04 11.46 13.25
CA VAL A 2 1.09 12.41 13.65
C VAL A 2 2.48 11.91 13.25
N GLY A 3 2.82 10.66 13.58
CA GLY A 3 4.11 10.08 13.22
C GLY A 3 4.38 10.07 11.71
N GLY A 4 3.39 9.70 10.89
CA GLY A 4 3.52 9.74 9.43
C GLY A 4 3.72 11.16 8.89
N ALA A 5 3.00 12.14 9.42
CA ALA A 5 3.15 13.54 9.01
C ALA A 5 4.55 14.09 9.37
N MET A 6 5.08 13.72 10.56
CA MET A 6 6.42 14.13 10.99
C MET A 6 7.52 13.52 10.10
N THR A 7 7.41 12.24 9.74
CA THR A 7 8.40 11.56 8.89
C THR A 7 8.44 12.08 7.45
N THR A 8 7.33 12.64 6.96
CA THR A 8 7.25 13.27 5.63
C THR A 8 7.55 14.75 5.61
N GLY A 9 7.86 15.37 6.77
CA GLY A 9 8.14 16.80 6.88
C GLY A 9 6.89 17.69 6.94
N TYR A 10 5.68 17.10 6.96
CA TYR A 10 4.41 17.86 6.99
C TYR A 10 3.75 17.92 8.37
N GLY A 11 4.49 17.65 9.46
CA GLY A 11 3.95 17.60 10.82
C GLY A 11 3.24 18.87 11.30
N GLU A 12 3.69 20.03 10.82
CA GLU A 12 3.02 21.32 11.11
C GLU A 12 1.68 21.47 10.43
N GLN A 13 1.46 20.78 9.31
CA GLN A 13 0.29 20.94 8.43
C GLN A 13 -0.71 19.79 8.55
N LEU A 14 -0.24 18.58 8.85
CA LEU A 14 -1.00 17.32 8.79
C LEU A 14 -0.93 16.53 10.10
N GLY A 15 -1.68 15.45 10.16
CA GLY A 15 -1.58 14.43 11.20
C GLY A 15 -2.59 14.54 12.32
N THR A 16 -3.25 15.69 12.47
CA THR A 16 -4.33 15.92 13.46
C THR A 16 -5.49 16.67 12.85
N ILE A 17 -6.69 16.46 13.40
CA ILE A 17 -7.86 17.27 13.07
C ILE A 17 -7.86 18.49 14.01
N ALA A 18 -7.42 19.62 13.50
CA ALA A 18 -7.36 20.87 14.26
C ALA A 18 -7.53 22.08 13.33
N VAL A 19 -7.98 23.20 13.89
CA VAL A 19 -8.09 24.48 13.15
C VAL A 19 -6.70 24.88 12.65
N GLY A 20 -6.62 25.27 11.37
CA GLY A 20 -5.36 25.67 10.72
C GLY A 20 -4.56 24.51 10.11
N LYS A 21 -5.00 23.26 10.30
CA LYS A 21 -4.41 22.09 9.62
C LYS A 21 -5.11 21.82 8.29
N ALA A 22 -4.37 21.24 7.35
CA ALA A 22 -4.96 20.74 6.10
C ALA A 22 -5.90 19.55 6.38
N ALA A 23 -7.03 19.54 5.71
CA ALA A 23 -8.03 18.49 5.86
C ALA A 23 -7.70 17.29 4.95
N ASP A 24 -6.69 16.52 5.35
CA ASP A 24 -6.36 15.20 4.78
C ASP A 24 -7.08 14.14 5.59
N LEU A 25 -8.23 13.70 5.10
CA LEU A 25 -9.15 12.86 5.84
C LEU A 25 -9.57 11.64 5.02
N SER A 26 -9.80 10.53 5.71
CA SER A 26 -10.40 9.32 5.14
C SER A 26 -11.63 8.93 5.96
N LEU A 27 -12.76 8.75 5.29
CA LEU A 27 -14.00 8.26 5.89
C LEU A 27 -14.19 6.81 5.49
N ILE A 28 -14.32 5.95 6.51
CA ILE A 28 -14.49 4.51 6.34
C ILE A 28 -15.86 4.11 6.85
N ASP A 29 -16.55 3.24 6.13
CA ASP A 29 -17.81 2.67 6.57
C ASP A 29 -17.60 1.75 7.75
N TRP A 30 -18.08 2.18 8.93
CA TRP A 30 -17.96 1.38 10.16
C TRP A 30 -18.61 0.03 10.07
N LYS A 31 -19.70 -0.13 9.31
CA LYS A 31 -20.35 -1.43 9.11
C LYS A 31 -19.41 -2.46 8.46
N GLN A 32 -18.52 -2.02 7.59
CA GLN A 32 -17.52 -2.92 6.98
C GLN A 32 -16.47 -3.40 8.00
N ILE A 33 -16.18 -2.58 9.02
CA ILE A 33 -15.23 -2.92 10.08
C ILE A 33 -15.88 -3.85 11.11
N SER A 34 -17.12 -3.55 11.54
CA SER A 34 -17.80 -4.24 12.62
C SER A 34 -18.52 -5.53 12.22
N TYR A 35 -18.80 -5.72 10.92
CA TYR A 35 -19.52 -6.91 10.44
C TYR A 35 -18.57 -8.13 10.30
N PRO A 36 -19.03 -9.38 10.56
CA PRO A 36 -20.32 -9.76 11.16
C PRO A 36 -20.35 -9.55 12.68
N TYR A 37 -19.21 -9.42 13.32
CA TYR A 37 -19.03 -9.22 14.75
C TYR A 37 -17.70 -8.51 15.02
N LEU A 38 -17.70 -7.61 15.96
CA LEU A 38 -16.52 -6.97 16.53
C LEU A 38 -16.66 -7.04 18.05
N ASP A 39 -15.61 -7.53 18.71
CA ASP A 39 -15.52 -7.56 20.16
C ASP A 39 -15.56 -6.14 20.74
N GLU A 40 -16.36 -5.92 21.78
CA GLU A 40 -16.54 -4.60 22.42
C GLU A 40 -15.25 -4.09 23.07
N GLU A 41 -14.36 -4.99 23.49
CA GLU A 41 -13.08 -4.63 24.09
C GLU A 41 -11.99 -4.33 23.04
N MET A 42 -12.23 -4.60 21.75
CA MET A 42 -11.25 -4.32 20.69
C MET A 42 -11.09 -2.81 20.51
N PRO A 43 -9.88 -2.26 20.64
CA PRO A 43 -9.63 -0.84 20.40
C PRO A 43 -10.02 -0.45 18.98
N LEU A 44 -10.69 0.69 18.85
CA LEU A 44 -11.18 1.21 17.57
C LEU A 44 -10.09 1.24 16.49
N LEU A 45 -8.90 1.74 16.84
CA LEU A 45 -7.78 1.86 15.90
C LEU A 45 -7.30 0.49 15.43
N ASP A 46 -7.22 -0.48 16.32
CA ASP A 46 -6.78 -1.84 15.98
C ASP A 46 -7.79 -2.51 15.05
N ALA A 47 -9.10 -2.34 15.32
CA ALA A 47 -10.16 -2.81 14.44
C ALA A 47 -10.05 -2.22 13.02
N VAL A 48 -9.80 -0.91 12.92
CA VAL A 48 -9.61 -0.24 11.62
C VAL A 48 -8.38 -0.78 10.91
N ILE A 49 -7.23 -0.87 11.59
CA ILE A 49 -5.98 -1.35 10.98
C ILE A 49 -6.12 -2.80 10.49
N GLN A 50 -6.80 -3.66 11.25
CA GLN A 50 -6.93 -5.08 10.90
C GLN A 50 -7.99 -5.36 9.84
N ARG A 51 -9.07 -4.57 9.79
CA ARG A 51 -10.26 -4.90 9.00
C ARG A 51 -10.62 -3.90 7.91
N ALA A 52 -9.98 -2.72 7.86
CA ALA A 52 -10.26 -1.77 6.80
C ALA A 52 -9.82 -2.32 5.43
N LYS A 53 -10.71 -2.23 4.46
CA LYS A 53 -10.51 -2.62 3.07
C LYS A 53 -10.93 -1.49 2.15
N THR A 54 -10.48 -1.56 0.91
CA THR A 54 -10.80 -0.54 -0.11
C THR A 54 -12.30 -0.37 -0.31
N GLU A 55 -13.08 -1.46 -0.24
CA GLU A 55 -14.54 -1.43 -0.40
C GLU A 55 -15.25 -0.64 0.69
N GLY A 56 -14.64 -0.54 1.87
CA GLY A 56 -15.15 0.24 3.00
C GLY A 56 -14.81 1.73 2.91
N MET A 57 -13.92 2.14 2.01
CA MET A 57 -13.55 3.54 1.85
C MET A 57 -14.68 4.32 1.18
N ARG A 58 -15.22 5.32 1.87
CA ARG A 58 -16.31 6.15 1.37
C ARG A 58 -15.83 7.44 0.76
N ILE A 59 -14.98 8.16 1.47
CA ILE A 59 -14.44 9.46 1.03
C ILE A 59 -12.97 9.53 1.39
N VAL A 60 -12.17 10.08 0.47
CA VAL A 60 -10.81 10.53 0.75
C VAL A 60 -10.70 12.00 0.36
N MET A 61 -10.22 12.80 1.29
CA MET A 61 -9.98 14.23 1.10
C MET A 61 -8.48 14.52 1.20
N CYS A 62 -8.02 15.43 0.37
CA CYS A 62 -6.68 15.99 0.42
C CYS A 62 -6.79 17.51 0.43
N ASN A 63 -6.24 18.15 1.45
CA ASN A 63 -6.34 19.59 1.67
C ASN A 63 -7.78 20.14 1.54
N GLY A 64 -8.75 19.39 2.07
CA GLY A 64 -10.18 19.76 2.03
C GLY A 64 -10.90 19.43 0.73
N GLU A 65 -10.21 18.95 -0.29
CA GLU A 65 -10.83 18.55 -1.55
C GLU A 65 -11.10 17.05 -1.57
N VAL A 66 -12.30 16.64 -1.97
CA VAL A 66 -12.67 15.24 -2.15
C VAL A 66 -12.00 14.72 -3.44
N ILE A 67 -11.05 13.80 -3.28
CA ILE A 67 -10.32 13.16 -4.38
C ILE A 67 -10.82 11.76 -4.71
N TYR A 68 -11.60 11.16 -3.80
CA TYR A 68 -12.24 9.86 -3.99
C TYR A 68 -13.55 9.84 -3.22
N GLU A 69 -14.61 9.35 -3.86
CA GLU A 69 -15.93 9.20 -3.27
C GLU A 69 -16.64 7.96 -3.84
N ASN A 70 -17.13 7.10 -2.94
CA ASN A 70 -17.97 5.94 -3.26
C ASN A 70 -17.46 5.09 -4.45
N GLY A 71 -16.17 4.77 -4.47
CA GLY A 71 -15.56 3.93 -5.50
C GLY A 71 -15.00 4.68 -6.71
N ARG A 72 -15.13 6.01 -6.78
CA ARG A 72 -14.71 6.81 -7.93
C ARG A 72 -13.69 7.88 -7.54
N PHE A 73 -12.69 8.06 -8.37
CA PHE A 73 -11.78 9.20 -8.28
C PHE A 73 -12.43 10.43 -8.91
N THR A 74 -12.34 11.58 -8.26
CA THR A 74 -12.98 12.80 -8.73
C THR A 74 -12.17 13.55 -9.79
N ARG A 75 -10.85 13.34 -9.78
CA ARG A 75 -9.91 14.03 -10.69
C ARG A 75 -9.32 13.15 -11.78
N VAL A 76 -9.45 11.85 -11.67
CA VAL A 76 -8.82 10.88 -12.58
C VAL A 76 -9.86 9.90 -13.07
N ASP A 77 -9.99 9.75 -14.36
CA ASP A 77 -10.69 8.63 -14.98
C ASP A 77 -9.78 7.40 -14.91
N ARG A 78 -9.92 6.64 -13.81
CA ARG A 78 -9.12 5.45 -13.52
C ARG A 78 -9.27 4.40 -14.62
N ASP A 79 -10.47 4.18 -15.11
CA ASP A 79 -10.74 3.10 -16.04
C ASP A 79 -10.13 3.43 -17.42
N ASN A 80 -10.21 4.67 -17.84
CA ASN A 80 -9.53 5.14 -19.03
C ASN A 80 -8.01 5.11 -18.88
N ALA A 81 -7.48 5.53 -17.74
CA ALA A 81 -6.04 5.48 -17.48
C ALA A 81 -5.49 4.04 -17.51
N LEU A 82 -6.21 3.08 -16.89
CA LEU A 82 -5.84 1.66 -16.92
C LEU A 82 -5.97 1.06 -18.34
N LYS A 83 -6.98 1.46 -19.09
CA LYS A 83 -7.12 1.03 -20.48
C LYS A 83 -5.96 1.56 -21.34
N THR A 84 -5.64 2.85 -21.23
CA THR A 84 -4.52 3.44 -21.95
C THR A 84 -3.20 2.74 -21.59
N LEU A 85 -2.94 2.48 -20.30
CA LEU A 85 -1.77 1.72 -19.88
C LEU A 85 -1.75 0.31 -20.47
N HIS A 86 -2.89 -0.38 -20.48
CA HIS A 86 -2.99 -1.71 -21.08
C HIS A 86 -2.65 -1.67 -22.57
N ASP A 87 -3.24 -0.72 -23.30
CA ASP A 87 -3.04 -0.59 -24.76
C ASP A 87 -1.57 -0.25 -25.07
N GLU A 88 -0.95 0.63 -24.29
CA GLU A 88 0.47 0.97 -24.42
C GLU A 88 1.39 -0.23 -24.15
N LEU A 89 1.04 -1.08 -23.17
CA LEU A 89 1.81 -2.29 -22.85
C LEU A 89 1.65 -3.43 -23.87
N GLN A 90 0.69 -3.32 -24.81
CA GLN A 90 0.50 -4.30 -25.89
C GLN A 90 1.40 -4.04 -27.11
N HIS A 91 2.12 -2.92 -27.17
CA HIS A 91 3.02 -2.66 -28.29
C HIS A 91 4.17 -3.68 -28.36
N ALA A 92 4.72 -3.85 -29.54
CA ALA A 92 5.88 -4.70 -29.76
C ALA A 92 7.07 -4.18 -28.94
N LEU A 93 7.80 -5.11 -28.32
CA LEU A 93 8.98 -4.75 -27.53
C LEU A 93 10.07 -4.14 -28.44
N SER A 94 10.69 -3.08 -28.00
CA SER A 94 11.91 -2.53 -28.59
C SER A 94 13.09 -3.51 -28.42
N ASP A 95 14.13 -3.35 -29.23
CA ASP A 95 15.34 -4.15 -29.13
C ASP A 95 15.97 -4.08 -27.71
N ASP A 96 16.00 -2.89 -27.12
CA ASP A 96 16.49 -2.67 -25.75
C ASP A 96 15.66 -3.42 -24.69
N GLU A 97 14.36 -3.49 -24.87
CA GLU A 97 13.48 -4.26 -23.95
C GLU A 97 13.68 -5.75 -24.09
N VAL A 98 13.86 -6.24 -25.32
CA VAL A 98 14.21 -7.63 -25.61
C VAL A 98 15.56 -7.99 -24.97
N GLU A 99 16.56 -7.14 -25.13
CA GLU A 99 17.89 -7.34 -24.53
C GLU A 99 17.81 -7.40 -23.00
N ARG A 100 17.12 -6.45 -22.36
CA ARG A 100 16.92 -6.43 -20.89
C ARG A 100 16.18 -7.67 -20.39
N ARG A 101 15.18 -8.13 -21.12
CA ARG A 101 14.46 -9.38 -20.78
C ARG A 101 15.35 -10.61 -20.90
N ASN A 102 16.19 -10.67 -21.94
CA ASN A 102 17.14 -11.76 -22.13
C ASN A 102 18.22 -11.75 -21.03
N LEU A 103 18.72 -10.58 -20.66
CA LEU A 103 19.64 -10.42 -19.55
C LEU A 103 19.01 -10.89 -18.22
N SER A 104 17.78 -10.47 -17.94
CA SER A 104 17.06 -10.95 -16.73
C SER A 104 16.91 -12.46 -16.69
N LYS A 105 16.55 -13.09 -17.83
CA LYS A 105 16.44 -14.54 -17.93
C LYS A 105 17.80 -15.23 -17.71
N ALA A 106 18.87 -14.67 -18.27
CA ALA A 106 20.22 -15.21 -18.09
C ALA A 106 20.72 -15.08 -16.65
N LEU A 107 20.41 -13.97 -15.97
CA LEU A 107 20.78 -13.73 -14.57
C LEU A 107 20.00 -14.60 -13.56
N LEU A 108 18.74 -14.91 -13.86
CA LEU A 108 17.87 -15.60 -12.91
C LEU A 108 18.43 -16.91 -12.35
N PRO A 109 19.06 -17.82 -13.13
CA PRO A 109 19.69 -19.02 -12.60
C PRO A 109 20.83 -18.73 -11.61
N HIS A 110 21.61 -17.68 -11.86
CA HIS A 110 22.70 -17.27 -10.97
C HIS A 110 22.17 -16.71 -9.65
N VAL A 111 21.14 -15.89 -9.72
CA VAL A 111 20.43 -15.37 -8.53
C VAL A 111 19.84 -16.53 -7.72
N LYS A 112 19.14 -17.45 -8.38
CA LYS A 112 18.62 -18.66 -7.70
C LYS A 112 19.73 -19.47 -7.03
N LYS A 113 20.85 -19.67 -7.71
CA LYS A 113 22.01 -20.41 -7.16
C LYS A 113 22.60 -19.68 -5.94
N PHE A 114 22.69 -18.35 -5.97
CA PHE A 114 23.17 -17.56 -4.84
C PHE A 114 22.29 -17.77 -3.59
N TYR A 115 20.97 -17.83 -3.77
CA TYR A 115 20.03 -18.07 -2.67
C TYR A 115 19.80 -19.55 -2.34
N THR A 116 20.41 -20.48 -3.08
CA THR A 116 20.26 -21.91 -2.80
C THR A 116 20.80 -22.23 -1.41
N GLY A 117 19.95 -22.77 -0.56
CA GLY A 117 20.27 -23.11 0.83
C GLY A 117 20.14 -21.97 1.83
N TYR A 118 19.81 -20.73 1.38
CA TYR A 118 19.58 -19.61 2.29
C TYR A 118 18.39 -19.85 3.23
N PHE A 119 17.36 -20.50 2.71
CA PHE A 119 16.17 -20.91 3.47
C PHE A 119 16.13 -22.41 3.78
N ASP A 120 17.26 -23.10 3.67
CA ASP A 120 17.34 -24.53 3.97
C ASP A 120 17.25 -24.73 5.50
N PRO A 121 16.13 -25.26 6.02
CA PRO A 121 15.93 -25.41 7.47
C PRO A 121 16.91 -26.41 8.09
N SER A 122 17.58 -27.28 7.30
CA SER A 122 18.61 -28.21 7.78
C SER A 122 19.92 -27.51 8.11
N LYS A 123 20.14 -26.30 7.62
CA LYS A 123 21.40 -25.55 7.80
C LYS A 123 21.30 -24.43 8.83
N HIS A 124 20.10 -24.05 9.22
CA HIS A 124 19.85 -22.96 10.14
C HIS A 124 18.79 -23.39 11.16
N GLU A 125 19.13 -23.34 12.45
CA GLU A 125 18.10 -23.46 13.46
C GLU A 125 17.15 -22.27 13.39
N PRO A 126 15.82 -22.49 13.37
CA PRO A 126 14.87 -21.40 13.45
C PRO A 126 15.12 -20.57 14.70
N PHE A 127 15.27 -19.26 14.55
CA PHE A 127 15.39 -18.36 15.68
C PHE A 127 14.41 -17.19 15.54
N TYR A 128 13.96 -16.72 16.67
CA TYR A 128 13.12 -15.53 16.76
C TYR A 128 13.89 -14.41 17.44
N ARG A 129 13.92 -13.24 16.81
CA ARG A 129 14.47 -12.02 17.41
C ARG A 129 13.35 -11.03 17.65
N GLN A 130 13.19 -10.56 18.87
CA GLN A 130 12.23 -9.49 19.21
C GLN A 130 12.68 -8.12 18.71
N SER A 131 13.96 -7.95 18.41
CA SER A 131 14.53 -6.69 17.94
C SER A 131 15.68 -6.94 16.99
N SER A 132 15.80 -6.11 15.97
CA SER A 132 16.96 -6.06 15.06
C SER A 132 18.19 -5.37 15.67
N ARG A 133 18.11 -4.91 16.90
CA ARG A 133 19.18 -4.17 17.60
C ARG A 133 19.99 -5.06 18.56
N VAL A 134 20.04 -6.35 18.32
CA VAL A 134 20.89 -7.29 19.08
C VAL A 134 21.93 -7.86 18.15
#